data_77ad816cc8aee0e56dba24ee5bdc8701
#
_entry.id   77ad816cc8aee0e56dba24ee5bdc8701
#
_cell.length_a   1.000
_cell.length_b   1.000
_cell.length_c   1.000
_cell.angle_alpha   90.00
_cell.angle_beta   90.00
_cell.angle_gamma   90.00
#
_symmetry.space_group_name_H-M   'P 1'
#
loop_
_entity.id
_entity.type
_entity.pdbx_description
1 polymer ?
#
loop_
_entity_poly.entity_id
_entity_poly.type
_entity_poly.pdbx_seq_one_letter_code
_entity_poly.pdbx_strand_id
1 'polypeptide(L)'
;MTVTSTGRFFGVGVGPGDPELITRKAARLIETADVIAYHAGVGKESNARRIAAELFPEDVIDEQLTYPVTTGTTDHPGGYAGAMADFYEESAARLAAHLDAGRDVVLLAEGDPLFYGSYMYMHDRLSARYRTEIVPGVPAFLAGTAAVASPLVRQTDVLTVLSGTMPEPELARRLADTDGAIIMKLGRTFPAVRRALEAAGRLEGAMYVERAAMPEERWLPVAEVDPDSVPYFSLVVVSGDSLHGRRSRTREDPTSKGPTATAPAELFVVGLGPGSQEWLTPEVSAVLATVDHVVGYGPYVDRVPQRVGLTRHASGNTVEVDRARHALELAKAGDRVAVVSGGDPGVFGMAAAVYEAADDPAYADVAIRVLPAVSAVQAVAARAGAPIGADFAVVSLSDRLKPWSVVESRLRLASEADLVLAIYNPASRSRTEQIATAQRVLLEHRKPDTVVIVGRDIGRAEESLTVTTLAEFDPSSIDMKCLLIVGAETTRAAPSGVWTPRFVER
;
A
#
# COMPACT_ATOMS: atom_id res chain seq x y z
N MET A 1 -38.30 -24.95 -32.04
CA MET A 1 -37.96 -23.86 -31.11
C MET A 1 -36.77 -23.15 -31.72
N THR A 2 -36.98 -21.97 -32.28
CA THR A 2 -35.92 -21.09 -32.75
C THR A 2 -35.12 -20.67 -31.54
N VAL A 3 -33.88 -21.10 -31.47
CA VAL A 3 -32.92 -20.56 -30.46
C VAL A 3 -32.73 -19.10 -30.84
N THR A 4 -33.44 -18.19 -30.15
CA THR A 4 -33.14 -16.75 -30.22
C THR A 4 -31.73 -16.57 -29.69
N SER A 5 -30.80 -16.10 -30.54
CA SER A 5 -29.47 -15.77 -30.10
C SER A 5 -29.58 -14.62 -29.10
N THR A 6 -28.93 -14.75 -27.96
CA THR A 6 -28.80 -13.63 -27.00
C THR A 6 -28.08 -12.45 -27.64
N GLY A 7 -28.46 -11.23 -27.26
CA GLY A 7 -27.76 -10.02 -27.68
C GLY A 7 -26.31 -9.96 -27.14
N ARG A 8 -25.52 -9.04 -27.66
CA ARG A 8 -24.14 -8.79 -27.25
C ARG A 8 -24.06 -7.61 -26.30
N PHE A 9 -23.18 -7.70 -25.33
CA PHE A 9 -22.94 -6.63 -24.37
C PHE A 9 -21.65 -5.88 -24.70
N PHE A 10 -21.74 -4.56 -24.90
CA PHE A 10 -20.60 -3.70 -25.24
C PHE A 10 -20.34 -2.69 -24.16
N GLY A 11 -19.10 -2.65 -23.64
CA GLY A 11 -18.61 -1.55 -22.83
C GLY A 11 -17.90 -0.54 -23.73
N VAL A 12 -18.43 0.65 -23.87
CA VAL A 12 -17.94 1.61 -24.87
C VAL A 12 -17.46 2.90 -24.17
N GLY A 13 -16.16 3.18 -24.30
CA GLY A 13 -15.57 4.45 -23.84
C GLY A 13 -15.89 5.58 -24.83
N VAL A 14 -16.48 6.65 -24.29
CA VAL A 14 -16.85 7.83 -25.08
C VAL A 14 -15.87 9.00 -24.94
N GLY A 15 -14.73 8.77 -24.30
CA GLY A 15 -13.75 9.84 -24.08
C GLY A 15 -14.13 10.77 -22.93
N PRO A 16 -13.29 11.80 -22.65
CA PRO A 16 -13.34 12.61 -21.44
C PRO A 16 -14.31 13.80 -21.51
N GLY A 17 -14.81 14.16 -22.70
CA GLY A 17 -15.69 15.33 -22.82
C GLY A 17 -15.97 15.80 -24.24
N ASP A 18 -14.97 15.83 -25.09
CA ASP A 18 -15.06 16.21 -26.49
C ASP A 18 -15.55 15.03 -27.35
N PRO A 19 -16.68 15.17 -28.07
CA PRO A 19 -17.19 14.13 -28.97
C PRO A 19 -16.19 13.70 -30.07
N GLU A 20 -15.28 14.57 -30.51
CA GLU A 20 -14.25 14.23 -31.50
C GLU A 20 -13.21 13.24 -30.97
N LEU A 21 -13.14 13.03 -29.63
CA LEU A 21 -12.30 12.02 -28.99
C LEU A 21 -12.97 10.63 -28.88
N ILE A 22 -14.20 10.49 -29.39
CA ILE A 22 -14.85 9.18 -29.54
C ILE A 22 -14.15 8.39 -30.64
N THR A 23 -13.75 7.15 -30.33
CA THR A 23 -13.11 6.32 -31.35
C THR A 23 -14.10 5.93 -32.45
N ARG A 24 -13.62 5.76 -33.69
CA ARG A 24 -14.46 5.35 -34.82
C ARG A 24 -15.22 4.03 -34.58
N LYS A 25 -14.65 3.14 -33.77
CA LYS A 25 -15.33 1.88 -33.42
C LYS A 25 -16.45 2.15 -32.41
N ALA A 26 -16.22 3.02 -31.44
CA ALA A 26 -17.21 3.42 -30.45
C ALA A 26 -18.40 4.10 -31.15
N ALA A 27 -18.15 5.08 -32.02
CA ALA A 27 -19.19 5.77 -32.80
C ALA A 27 -20.07 4.78 -33.57
N ARG A 28 -19.46 3.89 -34.37
CA ARG A 28 -20.21 2.88 -35.16
C ARG A 28 -21.08 1.96 -34.28
N LEU A 29 -20.62 1.57 -33.10
CA LEU A 29 -21.40 0.70 -32.22
C LEU A 29 -22.56 1.46 -31.57
N ILE A 30 -22.35 2.74 -31.22
CA ILE A 30 -23.42 3.61 -30.71
C ILE A 30 -24.50 3.82 -31.78
N GLU A 31 -24.11 4.17 -33.03
CA GLU A 31 -25.00 4.40 -34.17
C GLU A 31 -25.84 3.19 -34.57
N THR A 32 -25.45 1.98 -34.15
CA THR A 32 -26.13 0.72 -34.53
C THR A 32 -26.68 -0.07 -33.35
N ALA A 33 -26.69 0.53 -32.12
CA ALA A 33 -27.14 -0.13 -30.91
C ALA A 33 -28.67 -0.24 -30.85
N ASP A 34 -29.19 -1.37 -30.37
CA ASP A 34 -30.62 -1.51 -30.05
C ASP A 34 -30.94 -0.82 -28.70
N VAL A 35 -29.99 -0.86 -27.78
CA VAL A 35 -30.09 -0.27 -26.43
C VAL A 35 -28.81 0.49 -26.12
N ILE A 36 -28.93 1.73 -25.74
CA ILE A 36 -27.83 2.53 -25.16
C ILE A 36 -28.09 2.76 -23.67
N ALA A 37 -27.24 2.20 -22.85
CA ALA A 37 -27.29 2.33 -21.40
C ALA A 37 -26.18 3.25 -20.90
N TYR A 38 -26.43 3.95 -19.78
CA TYR A 38 -25.45 4.84 -19.14
C TYR A 38 -25.81 5.08 -17.67
N HIS A 39 -24.81 5.39 -16.88
CA HIS A 39 -24.99 5.73 -15.47
C HIS A 39 -25.25 7.23 -15.30
N ALA A 40 -26.13 7.58 -14.36
CA ALA A 40 -26.42 8.96 -13.97
C ALA A 40 -26.68 9.07 -12.46
N GLY A 41 -26.39 10.22 -11.85
CA GLY A 41 -26.82 10.54 -10.49
C GLY A 41 -28.29 10.97 -10.48
N VAL A 42 -28.96 10.86 -9.32
CA VAL A 42 -30.34 11.36 -9.15
C VAL A 42 -30.41 12.85 -9.55
N GLY A 43 -31.29 13.16 -10.50
CA GLY A 43 -31.50 14.53 -11.01
C GLY A 43 -30.32 15.15 -11.74
N LYS A 44 -29.34 14.34 -12.13
CA LYS A 44 -28.17 14.79 -12.92
C LYS A 44 -28.18 14.18 -14.31
N GLU A 45 -27.75 14.96 -15.29
CA GLU A 45 -27.46 14.45 -16.62
C GLU A 45 -26.20 13.59 -16.61
N SER A 46 -26.20 12.51 -17.43
CA SER A 46 -25.02 11.69 -17.65
C SER A 46 -24.04 12.36 -18.61
N ASN A 47 -22.79 12.57 -18.21
CA ASN A 47 -21.77 13.08 -19.12
C ASN A 47 -21.54 12.11 -20.30
N ALA A 48 -21.50 10.80 -20.06
CA ALA A 48 -21.31 9.83 -21.13
C ALA A 48 -22.42 9.92 -22.18
N ARG A 49 -23.68 10.10 -21.74
CA ARG A 49 -24.82 10.30 -22.66
C ARG A 49 -24.67 11.62 -23.44
N ARG A 50 -24.34 12.70 -22.75
CA ARG A 50 -24.16 14.03 -23.36
C ARG A 50 -23.06 14.02 -24.43
N ILE A 51 -21.91 13.39 -24.15
CA ILE A 51 -20.78 13.27 -25.10
C ILE A 51 -21.19 12.53 -26.37
N ALA A 52 -21.99 11.46 -26.25
CA ALA A 52 -22.38 10.61 -27.38
C ALA A 52 -23.73 10.99 -28.01
N ALA A 53 -24.39 12.05 -27.57
CA ALA A 53 -25.79 12.34 -27.91
C ALA A 53 -26.06 12.43 -29.42
N GLU A 54 -25.14 12.99 -30.19
CA GLU A 54 -25.28 13.13 -31.65
C GLU A 54 -25.22 11.80 -32.43
N LEU A 55 -24.73 10.74 -31.75
CA LEU A 55 -24.60 9.40 -32.37
C LEU A 55 -25.78 8.47 -32.05
N PHE A 56 -26.78 8.93 -31.27
CA PHE A 56 -27.92 8.07 -30.90
C PHE A 56 -28.86 7.88 -32.06
N PRO A 57 -29.21 6.60 -32.40
CA PRO A 57 -30.26 6.33 -33.36
C PRO A 57 -31.62 6.89 -32.89
N GLU A 58 -32.48 7.27 -33.83
CA GLU A 58 -33.81 7.81 -33.51
C GLU A 58 -34.69 6.84 -32.70
N ASP A 59 -34.61 5.54 -32.99
CA ASP A 59 -35.44 4.50 -32.35
C ASP A 59 -34.72 3.70 -31.28
N VAL A 60 -33.55 4.19 -30.75
CA VAL A 60 -32.77 3.48 -29.73
C VAL A 60 -33.49 3.46 -28.39
N ILE A 61 -33.39 2.34 -27.68
CA ILE A 61 -33.84 2.28 -26.28
C ILE A 61 -32.81 3.01 -25.40
N ASP A 62 -33.20 4.11 -24.81
CA ASP A 62 -32.38 4.94 -23.90
C ASP A 62 -32.55 4.43 -22.49
N GLU A 63 -31.53 3.75 -21.95
CA GLU A 63 -31.59 2.99 -20.67
C GLU A 63 -30.74 3.67 -19.60
N GLN A 64 -31.36 4.54 -18.79
CA GLN A 64 -30.69 5.22 -17.71
C GLN A 64 -30.58 4.35 -16.46
N LEU A 65 -29.34 4.14 -15.95
CA LEU A 65 -29.02 3.49 -14.69
C LEU A 65 -28.72 4.54 -13.62
N THR A 66 -29.69 4.76 -12.73
CA THR A 66 -29.60 5.90 -11.78
C THR A 66 -29.03 5.45 -10.45
N TYR A 67 -27.86 5.99 -10.06
CA TYR A 67 -27.25 5.73 -8.75
C TYR A 67 -28.18 6.17 -7.61
N PRO A 68 -28.41 5.32 -6.60
CA PRO A 68 -29.22 5.69 -5.45
C PRO A 68 -28.53 6.77 -4.59
N VAL A 69 -27.20 6.78 -4.60
CA VAL A 69 -26.37 7.76 -3.89
C VAL A 69 -25.04 7.95 -4.66
N THR A 70 -24.65 9.19 -4.91
CA THR A 70 -23.36 9.51 -5.55
C THR A 70 -22.34 10.02 -4.54
N THR A 71 -22.78 10.86 -3.60
CA THR A 71 -21.96 11.42 -2.51
C THR A 71 -22.88 11.71 -1.33
N GLY A 72 -22.53 11.30 -0.12
CA GLY A 72 -23.32 11.56 1.08
C GLY A 72 -23.66 10.32 1.88
N THR A 73 -24.66 10.45 2.76
CA THR A 73 -25.20 9.39 3.59
C THR A 73 -26.38 8.72 2.88
N THR A 74 -26.65 7.48 3.21
CA THR A 74 -27.82 6.70 2.74
C THR A 74 -28.47 6.03 3.94
N ASP A 75 -29.80 5.88 3.89
CA ASP A 75 -30.58 5.16 4.92
C ASP A 75 -30.55 3.63 4.72
N HIS A 76 -29.80 3.15 3.74
CA HIS A 76 -29.70 1.72 3.46
C HIS A 76 -29.05 0.98 4.64
N PRO A 77 -29.62 -0.18 5.12
CA PRO A 77 -29.09 -0.93 6.27
C PRO A 77 -27.61 -1.35 6.12
N GLY A 78 -27.16 -1.64 4.88
CA GLY A 78 -25.76 -1.95 4.54
C GLY A 78 -24.91 -0.72 4.26
N GLY A 79 -25.39 0.49 4.54
CA GLY A 79 -24.70 1.74 4.23
C GLY A 79 -24.47 1.95 2.73
N TYR A 80 -23.48 2.78 2.38
CA TYR A 80 -23.13 3.07 0.99
C TYR A 80 -22.80 1.81 0.16
N ALA A 81 -22.03 0.88 0.74
CA ALA A 81 -21.61 -0.34 0.05
C ALA A 81 -22.83 -1.25 -0.27
N GLY A 82 -23.79 -1.39 0.67
CA GLY A 82 -25.02 -2.15 0.44
C GLY A 82 -25.89 -1.51 -0.63
N ALA A 83 -26.14 -0.20 -0.54
CA ALA A 83 -26.93 0.52 -1.55
C ALA A 83 -26.34 0.41 -2.96
N MET A 84 -25.03 0.46 -3.08
CA MET A 84 -24.34 0.29 -4.36
C MET A 84 -24.37 -1.14 -4.87
N ALA A 85 -24.28 -2.14 -3.99
CA ALA A 85 -24.39 -3.55 -4.38
C ALA A 85 -25.76 -3.85 -4.96
N ASP A 86 -26.84 -3.45 -4.29
CA ASP A 86 -28.23 -3.62 -4.76
C ASP A 86 -28.48 -2.91 -6.09
N PHE A 87 -27.97 -1.68 -6.21
CA PHE A 87 -28.04 -0.93 -7.46
C PHE A 87 -27.38 -1.68 -8.64
N TYR A 88 -26.19 -2.25 -8.44
CA TYR A 88 -25.53 -2.98 -9.51
C TYR A 88 -26.21 -4.30 -9.85
N GLU A 89 -26.84 -4.99 -8.88
CA GLU A 89 -27.64 -6.18 -9.17
C GLU A 89 -28.88 -5.82 -9.99
N GLU A 90 -29.62 -4.80 -9.59
CA GLU A 90 -30.81 -4.33 -10.34
C GLU A 90 -30.44 -3.85 -11.74
N SER A 91 -29.38 -3.06 -11.88
CA SER A 91 -28.89 -2.59 -13.17
C SER A 91 -28.50 -3.76 -14.07
N ALA A 92 -27.78 -4.75 -13.55
CA ALA A 92 -27.41 -5.93 -14.32
C ALA A 92 -28.64 -6.75 -14.77
N ALA A 93 -29.65 -6.87 -13.91
CA ALA A 93 -30.91 -7.57 -14.27
C ALA A 93 -31.66 -6.84 -15.39
N ARG A 94 -31.70 -5.50 -15.39
CA ARG A 94 -32.31 -4.69 -16.45
C ARG A 94 -31.59 -4.88 -17.79
N LEU A 95 -30.25 -4.81 -17.79
CA LEU A 95 -29.45 -5.03 -19.00
C LEU A 95 -29.57 -6.48 -19.49
N ALA A 96 -29.60 -7.46 -18.57
CA ALA A 96 -29.81 -8.86 -18.91
C ALA A 96 -31.16 -9.11 -19.64
N ALA A 97 -32.23 -8.43 -19.22
CA ALA A 97 -33.53 -8.55 -19.89
C ALA A 97 -33.51 -8.09 -21.36
N HIS A 98 -32.69 -7.07 -21.68
CA HIS A 98 -32.46 -6.65 -23.06
C HIS A 98 -31.66 -7.71 -23.83
N LEU A 99 -30.58 -8.20 -23.24
CA LEU A 99 -29.72 -9.21 -23.85
C LEU A 99 -30.46 -10.53 -24.08
N ASP A 100 -31.27 -10.98 -23.15
CA ASP A 100 -32.11 -12.19 -23.27
C ASP A 100 -33.19 -12.04 -24.36
N ALA A 101 -33.62 -10.81 -24.65
CA ALA A 101 -34.52 -10.49 -25.76
C ALA A 101 -33.80 -10.38 -27.14
N GLY A 102 -32.51 -10.70 -27.18
CA GLY A 102 -31.70 -10.69 -28.41
C GLY A 102 -31.22 -9.29 -28.83
N ARG A 103 -31.37 -8.25 -28.00
CA ARG A 103 -30.94 -6.88 -28.28
C ARG A 103 -29.48 -6.67 -27.93
N ASP A 104 -28.73 -6.02 -28.80
CA ASP A 104 -27.37 -5.57 -28.50
C ASP A 104 -27.40 -4.34 -27.55
N VAL A 105 -26.69 -4.44 -26.45
CA VAL A 105 -26.63 -3.40 -25.42
C VAL A 105 -25.26 -2.72 -25.42
N VAL A 106 -25.23 -1.41 -25.64
CA VAL A 106 -24.04 -0.55 -25.51
C VAL A 106 -24.13 0.19 -24.18
N LEU A 107 -23.26 -0.13 -23.23
CA LEU A 107 -23.11 0.61 -21.99
C LEU A 107 -21.99 1.64 -22.13
N LEU A 108 -22.38 2.91 -22.13
CA LEU A 108 -21.45 4.04 -22.24
C LEU A 108 -20.67 4.24 -20.95
N ALA A 109 -19.37 4.51 -21.09
CA ALA A 109 -18.48 4.90 -20.00
C ALA A 109 -17.74 6.19 -20.38
N GLU A 110 -17.83 7.21 -19.52
CA GLU A 110 -17.00 8.41 -19.64
C GLU A 110 -15.52 8.02 -19.52
N GLY A 111 -14.66 8.54 -20.38
CA GLY A 111 -13.28 8.10 -20.50
C GLY A 111 -13.17 6.70 -21.07
N ASP A 112 -12.60 5.78 -20.31
CA ASP A 112 -12.38 4.37 -20.66
C ASP A 112 -13.20 3.44 -19.75
N PRO A 113 -13.85 2.36 -20.27
CA PRO A 113 -14.71 1.48 -19.50
C PRO A 113 -14.00 0.74 -18.35
N LEU A 114 -12.72 0.45 -18.49
CA LEU A 114 -11.92 -0.30 -17.51
C LEU A 114 -11.06 0.58 -16.62
N PHE A 115 -11.21 1.91 -16.71
CA PHE A 115 -10.39 2.83 -15.92
C PHE A 115 -11.25 3.65 -14.96
N TYR A 116 -11.39 3.20 -13.71
CA TYR A 116 -12.22 3.79 -12.65
C TYR A 116 -13.71 3.94 -12.99
N GLY A 117 -14.19 3.30 -14.06
CA GLY A 117 -15.56 3.36 -14.53
C GLY A 117 -16.48 2.33 -13.87
N SER A 118 -17.78 2.64 -13.82
CA SER A 118 -18.80 1.72 -13.27
C SER A 118 -19.13 0.55 -14.20
N TYR A 119 -18.71 0.61 -15.46
CA TYR A 119 -18.85 -0.52 -16.40
C TYR A 119 -18.26 -1.83 -15.84
N MET A 120 -17.14 -1.76 -15.11
CA MET A 120 -16.49 -2.95 -14.54
C MET A 120 -17.43 -3.81 -13.70
N TYR A 121 -18.31 -3.18 -12.90
CA TYR A 121 -19.29 -3.90 -12.07
C TYR A 121 -20.37 -4.60 -12.88
N MET A 122 -20.73 -4.06 -14.05
CA MET A 122 -21.64 -4.70 -14.99
C MET A 122 -20.94 -5.82 -15.75
N HIS A 123 -19.67 -5.60 -16.14
CA HIS A 123 -18.85 -6.63 -16.79
C HIS A 123 -18.75 -7.88 -15.91
N ASP A 124 -18.41 -7.74 -14.63
CA ASP A 124 -18.27 -8.87 -13.69
C ASP A 124 -19.54 -9.71 -13.59
N ARG A 125 -20.74 -9.09 -13.74
CA ARG A 125 -22.03 -9.75 -13.61
C ARG A 125 -22.54 -10.37 -14.91
N LEU A 126 -22.20 -9.79 -16.03
CA LEU A 126 -22.79 -10.14 -17.33
C LEU A 126 -21.87 -10.95 -18.23
N SER A 127 -20.55 -10.79 -18.15
CA SER A 127 -19.58 -11.39 -19.08
C SER A 127 -19.56 -12.93 -19.07
N ALA A 128 -19.95 -13.56 -17.97
CA ALA A 128 -20.05 -15.02 -17.87
C ALA A 128 -21.25 -15.61 -18.63
N ARG A 129 -22.29 -14.78 -18.90
CA ARG A 129 -23.54 -15.23 -19.53
C ARG A 129 -23.71 -14.76 -20.98
N TYR A 130 -23.13 -13.60 -21.31
CA TYR A 130 -23.34 -12.96 -22.59
C TYR A 130 -22.00 -12.69 -23.29
N ARG A 131 -22.03 -12.74 -24.63
CA ARG A 131 -20.88 -12.33 -25.42
C ARG A 131 -20.59 -10.85 -25.20
N THR A 132 -19.42 -10.55 -24.63
CA THR A 132 -19.04 -9.21 -24.25
C THR A 132 -17.86 -8.70 -25.07
N GLU A 133 -17.91 -7.43 -25.46
CA GLU A 133 -16.81 -6.74 -26.12
C GLU A 133 -16.58 -5.38 -25.46
N ILE A 134 -15.30 -5.01 -25.27
CA ILE A 134 -14.91 -3.74 -24.66
C ILE A 134 -14.21 -2.89 -25.71
N VAL A 135 -14.67 -1.65 -25.85
CA VAL A 135 -14.09 -0.67 -26.77
C VAL A 135 -13.44 0.43 -25.94
N PRO A 136 -12.10 0.54 -25.95
CA PRO A 136 -11.40 1.52 -25.16
C PRO A 136 -11.74 2.95 -25.58
N GLY A 137 -11.71 3.86 -24.62
CA GLY A 137 -11.84 5.29 -24.81
C GLY A 137 -10.62 6.06 -24.34
N VAL A 138 -10.55 7.36 -24.63
CA VAL A 138 -9.49 8.23 -24.12
C VAL A 138 -9.78 8.57 -22.66
N PRO A 139 -8.93 8.13 -21.69
CA PRO A 139 -9.17 8.46 -20.28
C PRO A 139 -8.88 9.93 -19.99
N ALA A 140 -9.57 10.50 -19.01
CA ALA A 140 -9.52 11.93 -18.66
C ALA A 140 -8.09 12.44 -18.38
N PHE A 141 -7.20 11.62 -17.87
CA PHE A 141 -5.83 12.07 -17.58
C PHE A 141 -5.00 12.32 -18.83
N LEU A 142 -5.26 11.64 -19.96
CA LEU A 142 -4.60 11.94 -21.23
C LEU A 142 -5.09 13.28 -21.81
N ALA A 143 -6.39 13.57 -21.69
CA ALA A 143 -6.90 14.90 -22.02
C ALA A 143 -6.31 15.99 -21.12
N GLY A 144 -6.22 15.72 -19.79
CA GLY A 144 -5.58 16.64 -18.85
C GLY A 144 -4.11 16.93 -19.18
N THR A 145 -3.34 15.94 -19.63
CA THR A 145 -1.96 16.17 -20.09
C THR A 145 -1.89 16.97 -21.39
N ALA A 146 -2.84 16.77 -22.29
CA ALA A 146 -2.96 17.57 -23.51
C ALA A 146 -3.30 19.05 -23.19
N ALA A 147 -4.23 19.28 -22.25
CA ALA A 147 -4.63 20.61 -21.81
C ALA A 147 -3.45 21.42 -21.25
N VAL A 148 -2.60 20.80 -20.41
CA VAL A 148 -1.40 21.47 -19.86
C VAL A 148 -0.21 21.47 -20.81
N ALA A 149 -0.34 20.88 -22.01
CA ALA A 149 0.70 20.78 -23.04
C ALA A 149 2.05 20.27 -22.50
N SER A 150 2.03 19.35 -21.53
CA SER A 150 3.22 18.83 -20.88
C SER A 150 3.30 17.31 -21.05
N PRO A 151 4.45 16.77 -21.53
CA PRO A 151 4.67 15.34 -21.57
C PRO A 151 4.61 14.74 -20.16
N LEU A 152 3.79 13.71 -19.99
CA LEU A 152 3.59 13.07 -18.68
C LEU A 152 4.80 12.24 -18.26
N VAL A 153 5.31 11.43 -19.15
CA VAL A 153 6.47 10.55 -18.93
C VAL A 153 7.30 10.41 -20.22
N ARG A 154 8.59 10.12 -20.07
CA ARG A 154 9.52 9.91 -21.17
C ARG A 154 10.35 8.66 -20.92
N GLN A 155 10.78 7.98 -21.98
CA GLN A 155 11.73 6.87 -21.98
C GLN A 155 11.56 5.90 -20.78
N THR A 156 12.36 6.10 -19.75
CA THR A 156 12.43 5.21 -18.57
C THR A 156 11.63 5.73 -17.38
N ASP A 157 10.89 6.84 -17.53
CA ASP A 157 10.06 7.39 -16.46
C ASP A 157 8.97 6.39 -16.07
N VAL A 158 8.75 6.25 -14.79
CA VAL A 158 7.65 5.47 -14.22
C VAL A 158 6.44 6.37 -14.04
N LEU A 159 5.30 5.96 -14.57
CA LEU A 159 4.01 6.61 -14.34
C LEU A 159 3.23 5.88 -13.26
N THR A 160 2.78 6.62 -12.26
CA THR A 160 1.85 6.10 -11.24
C THR A 160 0.52 6.85 -11.28
N VAL A 161 -0.59 6.12 -11.38
CA VAL A 161 -1.93 6.69 -11.25
C VAL A 161 -2.45 6.42 -9.85
N LEU A 162 -2.82 7.48 -9.13
CA LEU A 162 -3.16 7.47 -7.71
C LEU A 162 -4.59 7.96 -7.48
N SER A 163 -5.25 7.41 -6.46
CA SER A 163 -6.51 7.95 -5.97
C SER A 163 -6.26 9.00 -4.90
N GLY A 164 -6.83 10.20 -5.03
CA GLY A 164 -6.79 11.25 -4.01
C GLY A 164 -7.51 10.89 -2.71
N THR A 165 -8.22 9.75 -2.68
CA THR A 165 -8.86 9.23 -1.46
C THR A 165 -7.92 8.38 -0.60
N MET A 166 -6.68 8.15 -1.04
CA MET A 166 -5.66 7.47 -0.24
C MET A 166 -5.29 8.29 1.01
N PRO A 167 -4.88 7.63 2.11
CA PRO A 167 -4.31 8.33 3.26
C PRO A 167 -3.14 9.23 2.84
N GLU A 168 -3.11 10.46 3.35
CA GLU A 168 -2.13 11.49 2.99
C GLU A 168 -0.66 11.00 3.07
N PRO A 169 -0.21 10.30 4.16
CA PRO A 169 1.18 9.82 4.22
C PRO A 169 1.52 8.79 3.14
N GLU A 170 0.58 7.90 2.82
CA GLU A 170 0.77 6.91 1.76
C GLU A 170 0.81 7.56 0.37
N LEU A 171 -0.06 8.55 0.15
CA LEU A 171 -0.05 9.33 -1.09
C LEU A 171 1.28 10.07 -1.26
N ALA A 172 1.79 10.74 -0.21
CA ALA A 172 3.08 11.40 -0.22
C ALA A 172 4.23 10.45 -0.55
N ARG A 173 4.24 9.28 0.08
CA ARG A 173 5.25 8.24 -0.18
C ARG A 173 5.25 7.80 -1.65
N ARG A 174 4.07 7.52 -2.23
CA ARG A 174 3.95 7.09 -3.63
C ARG A 174 4.34 8.20 -4.61
N LEU A 175 3.99 9.44 -4.29
CA LEU A 175 4.39 10.61 -5.09
C LEU A 175 5.91 10.84 -5.07
N ALA A 176 6.56 10.54 -3.96
CA ALA A 176 8.02 10.62 -3.85
C ALA A 176 8.73 9.50 -4.64
N ASP A 177 8.06 8.36 -4.86
CA ASP A 177 8.62 7.14 -5.47
C ASP A 177 8.35 7.02 -6.98
N THR A 178 7.77 8.01 -7.64
CA THR A 178 7.44 7.96 -9.06
C THR A 178 7.97 9.17 -9.83
N ASP A 179 8.29 8.98 -11.11
CA ASP A 179 8.73 10.09 -11.96
C ASP A 179 7.56 10.97 -12.39
N GLY A 180 6.54 10.38 -13.02
CA GLY A 180 5.30 11.02 -13.36
C GLY A 180 4.13 10.49 -12.52
N ALA A 181 3.17 11.34 -12.19
CA ALA A 181 1.97 10.91 -11.49
C ALA A 181 0.71 11.58 -12.02
N ILE A 182 -0.39 10.83 -11.94
CA ILE A 182 -1.74 11.35 -12.08
C ILE A 182 -2.47 11.09 -10.76
N ILE A 183 -3.13 12.11 -10.22
CA ILE A 183 -3.97 11.95 -9.03
C ILE A 183 -5.41 12.25 -9.43
N MET A 184 -6.27 11.25 -9.28
CA MET A 184 -7.71 11.33 -9.61
C MET A 184 -8.57 11.28 -8.35
N LYS A 185 -9.88 11.53 -8.50
CA LYS A 185 -10.87 11.53 -7.40
C LYS A 185 -10.53 12.57 -6.32
N LEU A 186 -10.34 13.80 -6.73
CA LEU A 186 -9.99 14.93 -5.87
C LEU A 186 -11.17 15.38 -5.00
N GLY A 187 -11.95 16.36 -5.43
CA GLY A 187 -13.06 16.92 -4.67
C GLY A 187 -12.63 17.30 -3.24
N ARG A 188 -13.38 16.81 -2.24
CA ARG A 188 -13.12 17.09 -0.81
C ARG A 188 -11.76 16.62 -0.29
N THR A 189 -11.06 15.75 -1.00
CA THR A 189 -9.73 15.27 -0.58
C THR A 189 -8.60 16.16 -1.07
N PHE A 190 -8.88 17.15 -1.90
CA PHE A 190 -7.86 18.03 -2.49
C PHE A 190 -6.92 18.67 -1.47
N PRO A 191 -7.36 19.18 -0.29
CA PRO A 191 -6.43 19.70 0.72
C PRO A 191 -5.38 18.68 1.18
N ALA A 192 -5.76 17.42 1.37
CA ALA A 192 -4.82 16.35 1.73
C ALA A 192 -3.89 16.01 0.55
N VAL A 193 -4.39 16.01 -0.67
CA VAL A 193 -3.58 15.81 -1.89
C VAL A 193 -2.52 16.90 -2.03
N ARG A 194 -2.88 18.18 -1.79
CA ARG A 194 -1.93 19.31 -1.83
C ARG A 194 -0.82 19.15 -0.79
N ARG A 195 -1.16 18.80 0.47
CA ARG A 195 -0.14 18.55 1.50
C ARG A 195 0.75 17.35 1.17
N ALA A 196 0.17 16.28 0.59
CA ALA A 196 0.94 15.13 0.14
C ALA A 196 1.94 15.49 -0.98
N LEU A 197 1.56 16.34 -1.92
CA LEU A 197 2.46 16.87 -2.96
C LEU A 197 3.58 17.73 -2.36
N GLU A 198 3.26 18.56 -1.37
CA GLU A 198 4.25 19.37 -0.65
C GLU A 198 5.24 18.48 0.11
N ALA A 199 4.75 17.53 0.91
CA ALA A 199 5.57 16.57 1.66
C ALA A 199 6.46 15.70 0.75
N ALA A 200 5.99 15.38 -0.47
CA ALA A 200 6.76 14.64 -1.47
C ALA A 200 7.72 15.51 -2.28
N GLY A 201 7.76 16.85 -2.06
CA GLY A 201 8.54 17.78 -2.87
C GLY A 201 8.07 17.86 -4.33
N ARG A 202 6.77 17.62 -4.59
CA ARG A 202 6.19 17.56 -5.95
C ARG A 202 5.15 18.66 -6.21
N LEU A 203 4.95 19.59 -5.27
CA LEU A 203 3.98 20.67 -5.42
C LEU A 203 4.37 21.63 -6.54
N GLU A 204 5.67 21.98 -6.63
CA GLU A 204 6.21 22.77 -7.71
C GLU A 204 6.10 22.00 -9.04
N GLY A 205 5.46 22.56 -10.04
CA GLY A 205 5.24 21.94 -11.35
C GLY A 205 4.05 20.95 -11.39
N ALA A 206 3.35 20.72 -10.29
CA ALA A 206 2.11 19.98 -10.30
C ALA A 206 0.98 20.85 -10.86
N MET A 207 0.25 20.34 -11.85
CA MET A 207 -0.82 21.05 -12.54
C MET A 207 -2.17 20.44 -12.17
N TYR A 208 -3.09 21.28 -11.74
CA TYR A 208 -4.49 20.94 -11.57
C TYR A 208 -5.23 21.12 -12.89
N VAL A 209 -6.09 20.18 -13.24
CA VAL A 209 -6.96 20.23 -14.41
C VAL A 209 -8.36 19.84 -14.00
N GLU A 210 -9.36 20.63 -14.37
CA GLU A 210 -10.77 20.27 -14.20
C GLU A 210 -11.47 20.24 -15.56
N ARG A 211 -12.45 19.33 -15.69
CA ARG A 211 -13.29 19.17 -16.89
C ARG A 211 -12.49 19.07 -18.18
N ALA A 212 -11.39 18.30 -18.15
CA ALA A 212 -10.51 18.12 -19.30
C ALA A 212 -11.29 17.72 -20.56
N ALA A 213 -11.02 18.37 -21.68
CA ALA A 213 -11.71 18.24 -22.97
C ALA A 213 -13.22 18.59 -22.93
N MET A 214 -13.68 19.34 -21.94
CA MET A 214 -15.04 19.91 -21.90
C MET A 214 -15.01 21.41 -22.19
N PRO A 215 -16.12 22.04 -22.57
CA PRO A 215 -16.16 23.50 -22.83
C PRO A 215 -15.69 24.35 -21.64
N GLU A 216 -15.87 23.86 -20.41
CA GLU A 216 -15.47 24.54 -19.18
C GLU A 216 -14.10 24.06 -18.66
N GLU A 217 -13.26 23.53 -19.54
CA GLU A 217 -11.89 23.12 -19.19
C GLU A 217 -11.12 24.29 -18.55
N ARG A 218 -10.49 24.01 -17.41
CA ARG A 218 -9.60 24.95 -16.73
C ARG A 218 -8.40 24.19 -16.13
N TRP A 219 -7.25 24.81 -16.22
CA TRP A 219 -6.04 24.29 -15.58
C TRP A 219 -5.19 25.42 -14.99
N LEU A 220 -4.51 25.13 -13.87
CA LEU A 220 -3.61 26.05 -13.18
C LEU A 220 -2.64 25.27 -12.27
N PRO A 221 -1.55 25.91 -11.77
CA PRO A 221 -0.69 25.29 -10.77
C PRO A 221 -1.48 24.86 -9.52
N VAL A 222 -1.19 23.68 -8.97
CA VAL A 222 -1.86 23.17 -7.76
C VAL A 222 -1.75 24.14 -6.59
N ALA A 223 -0.64 24.89 -6.49
CA ALA A 223 -0.42 25.88 -5.45
C ALA A 223 -1.45 27.04 -5.47
N GLU A 224 -2.03 27.34 -6.63
CA GLU A 224 -2.96 28.46 -6.86
C GLU A 224 -4.43 28.06 -6.77
N VAL A 225 -4.71 26.76 -6.59
CA VAL A 225 -6.10 26.25 -6.54
C VAL A 225 -6.75 26.61 -5.21
N ASP A 226 -7.94 27.18 -5.26
CA ASP A 226 -8.82 27.31 -4.11
C ASP A 226 -9.40 25.92 -3.76
N PRO A 227 -9.06 25.36 -2.58
CA PRO A 227 -9.50 24.03 -2.20
C PRO A 227 -11.01 23.83 -2.15
N ASP A 228 -11.77 24.88 -1.86
CA ASP A 228 -13.22 24.83 -1.71
C ASP A 228 -13.93 24.82 -3.08
N SER A 229 -13.23 25.16 -4.16
CA SER A 229 -13.75 25.20 -5.53
C SER A 229 -13.58 23.91 -6.33
N VAL A 230 -12.91 22.89 -5.79
CA VAL A 230 -12.50 21.68 -6.53
C VAL A 230 -13.69 20.75 -6.83
N PRO A 231 -14.12 20.59 -8.10
CA PRO A 231 -15.20 19.69 -8.47
C PRO A 231 -14.73 18.22 -8.50
N TYR A 232 -15.69 17.29 -8.62
CA TYR A 232 -15.41 15.87 -8.78
C TYR A 232 -14.62 15.56 -10.06
N PHE A 233 -14.97 16.24 -11.18
CA PHE A 233 -14.29 16.07 -12.47
C PHE A 233 -13.01 16.90 -12.54
N SER A 234 -12.04 16.49 -11.73
CA SER A 234 -10.73 17.12 -11.67
C SER A 234 -9.63 16.11 -11.38
N LEU A 235 -8.42 16.44 -11.78
CA LEU A 235 -7.23 15.62 -11.58
C LEU A 235 -6.00 16.50 -11.40
N VAL A 236 -4.93 15.93 -10.87
CA VAL A 236 -3.60 16.54 -10.84
C VAL A 236 -2.67 15.79 -11.76
N VAL A 237 -1.95 16.53 -12.60
CA VAL A 237 -0.86 16.06 -13.46
C VAL A 237 0.46 16.45 -12.82
N VAL A 238 1.31 15.46 -12.57
CA VAL A 238 2.69 15.65 -12.14
C VAL A 238 3.58 15.06 -13.21
N SER A 239 4.19 15.92 -14.02
CA SER A 239 5.05 15.48 -15.14
C SER A 239 6.35 14.88 -14.65
N GLY A 240 6.87 13.88 -15.39
CA GLY A 240 8.19 13.33 -15.17
C GLY A 240 9.28 14.36 -15.44
N ASP A 241 10.40 14.26 -14.73
CA ASP A 241 11.47 15.25 -14.71
C ASP A 241 12.74 14.82 -15.47
N SER A 242 12.69 13.70 -16.21
CA SER A 242 13.84 13.15 -16.95
C SER A 242 14.48 14.11 -17.97
N LEU A 243 13.71 15.10 -18.48
CA LEU A 243 14.23 16.09 -19.44
C LEU A 243 15.26 17.06 -18.82
N HIS A 244 15.15 17.33 -17.53
CA HIS A 244 15.97 18.33 -16.84
C HIS A 244 17.18 17.72 -16.10
N GLY A 245 17.52 16.46 -16.42
CA GLY A 245 18.41 15.68 -15.59
C GLY A 245 17.81 15.64 -14.19
N ARG A 246 17.70 14.51 -13.55
CA ARG A 246 17.05 14.34 -12.26
C ARG A 246 17.35 15.53 -11.34
N ARG A 247 16.51 16.57 -11.39
CA ARG A 247 16.59 17.66 -10.42
C ARG A 247 16.43 17.02 -9.06
N SER A 248 17.42 17.23 -8.20
CA SER A 248 17.28 16.88 -6.78
C SER A 248 15.95 17.47 -6.31
N ARG A 249 14.96 16.60 -6.08
CA ARG A 249 13.69 17.02 -5.50
C ARG A 249 14.04 17.54 -4.13
N THR A 250 13.91 18.86 -3.93
CA THR A 250 14.23 19.54 -2.68
C THR A 250 15.68 19.40 -2.20
N ARG A 251 16.64 19.74 -3.05
CA ARG A 251 17.91 20.25 -2.55
C ARG A 251 17.95 21.72 -2.96
N GLU A 252 17.75 22.61 -2.01
CA GLU A 252 18.34 23.95 -2.13
C GLU A 252 19.82 23.73 -2.46
N ASP A 253 20.29 24.36 -3.51
CA ASP A 253 21.70 24.32 -3.93
C ASP A 253 22.57 24.57 -2.68
N PRO A 254 23.46 23.65 -2.29
CA PRO A 254 24.31 23.85 -1.12
C PRO A 254 25.13 25.14 -1.19
N THR A 255 25.26 25.73 -2.40
CA THR A 255 25.96 27.00 -2.63
C THR A 255 25.07 28.23 -2.41
N SER A 256 23.75 28.09 -2.26
CA SER A 256 22.84 29.20 -1.99
C SER A 256 22.51 29.40 -0.49
N LYS A 257 23.02 28.55 0.40
CA LYS A 257 22.91 28.77 1.84
C LYS A 257 23.92 29.85 2.27
N GLY A 258 23.41 31.08 2.37
CA GLY A 258 23.93 31.97 3.41
C GLY A 258 23.75 31.30 4.79
N PRO A 259 24.47 31.70 5.85
CA PRO A 259 24.46 31.03 7.13
C PRO A 259 23.09 31.12 7.80
N THR A 260 22.16 30.26 7.42
CA THR A 260 20.96 29.92 8.17
C THR A 260 21.30 28.80 9.10
N ALA A 261 20.91 28.93 10.36
CA ALA A 261 21.13 27.95 11.42
C ALA A 261 20.89 26.53 10.87
N THR A 262 21.94 25.72 10.84
CA THR A 262 21.91 24.31 10.46
C THR A 262 20.83 23.61 11.27
N ALA A 263 19.81 23.04 10.62
CA ALA A 263 18.96 22.07 11.27
C ALA A 263 19.88 20.98 11.88
N PRO A 264 19.65 20.55 13.11
CA PRO A 264 20.49 19.54 13.73
C PRO A 264 20.54 18.31 12.83
N ALA A 265 21.73 17.73 12.67
CA ALA A 265 21.92 16.47 11.96
C ALA A 265 20.99 15.41 12.55
N GLU A 266 20.14 14.78 11.74
CA GLU A 266 19.11 13.87 12.22
C GLU A 266 19.20 12.50 11.52
N LEU A 267 19.28 11.44 12.34
CA LEU A 267 19.28 10.05 11.89
C LEU A 267 18.03 9.33 12.40
N PHE A 268 17.27 8.75 11.50
CA PHE A 268 16.11 7.94 11.81
C PHE A 268 16.45 6.45 11.82
N VAL A 269 16.10 5.72 12.87
CA VAL A 269 16.18 4.26 12.90
C VAL A 269 14.77 3.72 12.80
N VAL A 270 14.43 3.16 11.65
CA VAL A 270 13.04 2.87 11.31
C VAL A 270 12.76 1.38 11.18
N GLY A 271 11.63 0.95 11.71
CA GLY A 271 11.11 -0.40 11.53
C GLY A 271 10.19 -0.50 10.32
N LEU A 272 10.44 -1.49 9.46
CA LEU A 272 9.62 -1.75 8.28
C LEU A 272 8.48 -2.74 8.54
N GLY A 273 8.27 -3.16 9.80
CA GLY A 273 7.35 -4.23 10.12
C GLY A 273 7.80 -5.60 9.55
N PRO A 274 7.07 -6.69 9.85
CA PRO A 274 7.48 -8.05 9.50
C PRO A 274 7.28 -8.41 8.01
N GLY A 275 6.35 -7.75 7.31
CA GLY A 275 5.95 -8.16 5.96
C GLY A 275 5.53 -7.03 5.03
N SER A 276 4.26 -6.97 4.67
CA SER A 276 3.70 -6.06 3.68
C SER A 276 3.76 -4.59 4.13
N GLN A 277 3.54 -3.67 3.18
CA GLN A 277 3.48 -2.23 3.43
C GLN A 277 2.31 -1.82 4.35
N GLU A 278 1.27 -2.64 4.46
CA GLU A 278 0.15 -2.42 5.40
C GLU A 278 0.58 -2.39 6.87
N TRP A 279 1.76 -2.94 7.17
CA TRP A 279 2.34 -2.97 8.51
C TRP A 279 3.29 -1.81 8.79
N LEU A 280 3.50 -0.90 7.81
CA LEU A 280 4.23 0.33 8.04
C LEU A 280 3.39 1.31 8.87
N THR A 281 4.00 1.92 9.86
CA THR A 281 3.35 3.01 10.57
C THR A 281 3.29 4.27 9.69
N PRO A 282 2.28 5.14 9.84
CA PRO A 282 2.23 6.41 9.11
C PRO A 282 3.48 7.27 9.30
N GLU A 283 4.05 7.28 10.50
CA GLU A 283 5.26 8.04 10.81
C GLU A 283 6.48 7.53 10.04
N VAL A 284 6.68 6.21 9.97
CA VAL A 284 7.75 5.60 9.17
C VAL A 284 7.56 5.90 7.68
N SER A 285 6.33 5.80 7.19
CA SER A 285 6.00 6.12 5.79
C SER A 285 6.36 7.57 5.44
N ALA A 286 6.02 8.53 6.32
CA ALA A 286 6.33 9.95 6.14
C ALA A 286 7.84 10.21 6.13
N VAL A 287 8.60 9.58 7.05
CA VAL A 287 10.06 9.72 7.09
C VAL A 287 10.71 9.15 5.83
N LEU A 288 10.33 7.94 5.41
CA LEU A 288 10.88 7.32 4.20
C LEU A 288 10.58 8.12 2.91
N ALA A 289 9.50 8.90 2.90
CA ALA A 289 9.20 9.81 1.78
C ALA A 289 10.17 10.99 1.68
N THR A 290 10.88 11.34 2.76
CA THR A 290 11.66 12.59 2.83
C THR A 290 13.16 12.42 3.06
N VAL A 291 13.66 11.22 3.38
CA VAL A 291 15.10 10.99 3.62
C VAL A 291 15.90 10.97 2.32
N ASP A 292 17.16 11.41 2.39
CA ASP A 292 18.11 11.39 1.26
C ASP A 292 18.78 10.03 1.13
N HIS A 293 18.98 9.34 2.26
CA HIS A 293 19.66 8.06 2.33
C HIS A 293 18.87 7.01 3.09
N VAL A 294 18.87 5.80 2.56
CA VAL A 294 18.41 4.59 3.27
C VAL A 294 19.57 3.63 3.39
N VAL A 295 19.91 3.26 4.63
CA VAL A 295 21.03 2.38 4.97
C VAL A 295 20.48 1.13 5.65
N GLY A 296 20.90 -0.07 5.23
CA GLY A 296 20.36 -1.30 5.84
C GLY A 296 20.94 -2.60 5.28
N TYR A 297 20.45 -3.70 5.81
CA TYR A 297 20.64 -5.02 5.22
C TYR A 297 19.91 -5.09 3.88
N GLY A 298 20.57 -5.63 2.83
CA GLY A 298 20.07 -5.63 1.47
C GLY A 298 18.58 -5.93 1.32
N PRO A 299 18.07 -7.09 1.81
CA PRO A 299 16.66 -7.43 1.73
C PRO A 299 15.70 -6.44 2.42
N TYR A 300 16.16 -5.63 3.37
CA TYR A 300 15.35 -4.58 3.99
C TYR A 300 15.39 -3.29 3.20
N VAL A 301 16.55 -2.94 2.66
CA VAL A 301 16.71 -1.79 1.74
C VAL A 301 15.84 -1.98 0.49
N ASP A 302 15.74 -3.22 -0.03
CA ASP A 302 14.94 -3.55 -1.21
C ASP A 302 13.41 -3.39 -0.97
N ARG A 303 12.97 -3.38 0.30
CA ARG A 303 11.58 -3.10 0.67
C ARG A 303 11.23 -1.61 0.63
N VAL A 304 12.24 -0.74 0.61
CA VAL A 304 12.05 0.70 0.46
C VAL A 304 12.10 1.02 -1.02
N PRO A 305 10.98 1.51 -1.62
CA PRO A 305 10.95 1.84 -3.03
C PRO A 305 12.03 2.84 -3.43
N GLN A 306 12.61 2.66 -4.62
CA GLN A 306 13.56 3.60 -5.18
C GLN A 306 12.84 4.85 -5.67
N ARG A 307 13.35 6.02 -5.38
CA ARG A 307 12.85 7.30 -5.86
C ARG A 307 13.99 8.24 -6.22
N VAL A 308 13.68 9.28 -6.97
CA VAL A 308 14.64 10.34 -7.29
C VAL A 308 15.08 11.04 -5.99
N GLY A 309 16.36 11.29 -5.86
CA GLY A 309 16.96 11.90 -4.67
C GLY A 309 17.21 10.91 -3.52
N LEU A 310 16.78 9.64 -3.61
CA LEU A 310 17.10 8.64 -2.61
C LEU A 310 18.34 7.83 -3.01
N THR A 311 19.33 7.77 -2.14
CA THR A 311 20.47 6.87 -2.26
C THR A 311 20.29 5.68 -1.33
N ARG A 312 20.39 4.45 -1.86
CA ARG A 312 20.28 3.22 -1.09
C ARG A 312 21.67 2.63 -0.82
N HIS A 313 21.94 2.33 0.46
CA HIS A 313 23.19 1.73 0.92
C HIS A 313 22.89 0.34 1.47
N ALA A 314 22.88 -0.64 0.60
CA ALA A 314 22.70 -2.05 0.96
C ALA A 314 24.00 -2.68 1.40
N SER A 315 23.99 -3.45 2.49
CA SER A 315 25.15 -4.17 3.01
C SER A 315 24.80 -5.58 3.50
N GLY A 316 25.81 -6.41 3.74
CA GLY A 316 25.63 -7.78 4.27
C GLY A 316 25.16 -7.80 5.73
N ASN A 317 24.78 -8.97 6.21
CA ASN A 317 24.20 -9.14 7.55
C ASN A 317 25.21 -9.07 8.72
N THR A 318 26.52 -8.96 8.44
CA THR A 318 27.57 -9.13 9.47
C THR A 318 28.26 -7.83 9.87
N VAL A 319 27.81 -6.67 9.39
CA VAL A 319 28.49 -5.36 9.51
C VAL A 319 27.56 -4.32 10.14
N GLU A 320 26.88 -4.67 11.23
CA GLU A 320 25.85 -3.82 11.85
C GLU A 320 26.43 -2.51 12.38
N VAL A 321 27.56 -2.54 13.09
CA VAL A 321 28.22 -1.35 13.65
C VAL A 321 28.82 -0.49 12.54
N ASP A 322 29.43 -1.11 11.51
CA ASP A 322 30.01 -0.34 10.38
C ASP A 322 28.91 0.33 9.55
N ARG A 323 27.76 -0.36 9.40
CA ARG A 323 26.55 0.21 8.79
C ARG A 323 26.04 1.41 9.57
N ALA A 324 26.00 1.29 10.91
CA ALA A 324 25.58 2.37 11.79
C ALA A 324 26.53 3.59 11.68
N ARG A 325 27.85 3.37 11.70
CA ARG A 325 28.84 4.42 11.48
C ARG A 325 28.66 5.12 10.14
N HIS A 326 28.48 4.35 9.07
CA HIS A 326 28.24 4.92 7.75
C HIS A 326 27.00 5.82 7.73
N ALA A 327 25.91 5.41 8.37
CA ALA A 327 24.70 6.22 8.48
C ALA A 327 24.91 7.49 9.32
N LEU A 328 25.66 7.40 10.41
CA LEU A 328 26.02 8.54 11.27
C LEU A 328 26.90 9.55 10.52
N GLU A 329 27.84 9.09 9.69
CA GLU A 329 28.68 9.99 8.85
C GLU A 329 27.83 10.76 7.86
N LEU A 330 26.88 10.12 7.19
CA LEU A 330 25.95 10.77 6.28
C LEU A 330 25.10 11.83 7.00
N ALA A 331 24.53 11.47 8.17
CA ALA A 331 23.74 12.40 8.96
C ALA A 331 24.57 13.60 9.45
N LYS A 332 25.82 13.36 9.90
CA LYS A 332 26.78 14.41 10.30
C LYS A 332 27.13 15.34 9.15
N ALA A 333 27.14 14.83 7.90
CA ALA A 333 27.31 15.65 6.70
C ALA A 333 26.11 16.56 6.41
N GLY A 334 24.99 16.41 7.13
CA GLY A 334 23.79 17.22 7.01
C GLY A 334 22.70 16.58 6.15
N ASP A 335 22.86 15.32 5.75
CA ASP A 335 21.85 14.58 4.99
C ASP A 335 20.78 13.97 5.94
N ARG A 336 19.57 13.78 5.45
CA ARG A 336 18.52 13.06 6.18
C ARG A 336 18.64 11.57 5.93
N VAL A 337 18.89 10.79 6.96
CA VAL A 337 19.26 9.38 6.85
C VAL A 337 18.28 8.49 7.59
N ALA A 338 17.82 7.42 6.96
CA ALA A 338 17.07 6.36 7.61
C ALA A 338 17.87 5.05 7.62
N VAL A 339 18.08 4.49 8.82
CA VAL A 339 18.58 3.12 9.00
C VAL A 339 17.38 2.20 9.12
N VAL A 340 17.25 1.22 8.22
CA VAL A 340 16.07 0.35 8.13
C VAL A 340 16.29 -1.03 8.74
N SER A 341 15.29 -1.51 9.49
CA SER A 341 15.22 -2.85 10.08
C SER A 341 13.95 -3.57 9.66
N GLY A 342 13.99 -4.89 9.53
CA GLY A 342 12.79 -5.73 9.47
C GLY A 342 12.18 -5.84 10.87
N GLY A 343 10.84 -5.78 10.98
CA GLY A 343 10.16 -5.72 12.25
C GLY A 343 10.35 -4.37 12.95
N ASP A 344 10.45 -4.39 14.27
CA ASP A 344 10.75 -3.21 15.11
C ASP A 344 12.27 -3.02 15.25
N PRO A 345 12.80 -1.79 15.12
CA PRO A 345 14.24 -1.55 15.17
C PRO A 345 14.86 -1.71 16.56
N GLY A 346 14.06 -1.63 17.63
CA GLY A 346 14.47 -1.85 19.01
C GLY A 346 14.44 -3.32 19.45
N VAL A 347 13.81 -4.22 18.65
CA VAL A 347 13.71 -5.65 18.98
C VAL A 347 14.67 -6.46 18.12
N PHE A 348 15.90 -6.65 18.56
CA PHE A 348 16.99 -7.30 17.82
C PHE A 348 17.27 -6.67 16.44
N GLY A 349 16.99 -5.39 16.31
CA GLY A 349 17.19 -4.59 15.10
C GLY A 349 18.35 -3.62 15.22
N MET A 350 18.41 -2.65 14.33
CA MET A 350 19.56 -1.74 14.18
C MET A 350 19.68 -0.68 15.28
N ALA A 351 18.65 -0.45 16.13
CA ALA A 351 18.69 0.65 17.09
C ALA A 351 19.87 0.52 18.06
N ALA A 352 20.10 -0.69 18.62
CA ALA A 352 21.23 -0.91 19.53
C ALA A 352 22.58 -0.62 18.86
N ALA A 353 22.79 -1.11 17.63
CA ALA A 353 24.04 -0.88 16.90
C ALA A 353 24.26 0.60 16.53
N VAL A 354 23.17 1.35 16.28
CA VAL A 354 23.26 2.80 16.03
C VAL A 354 23.67 3.54 17.30
N TYR A 355 23.06 3.24 18.44
CA TYR A 355 23.46 3.87 19.73
C TYR A 355 24.87 3.47 20.15
N GLU A 356 25.27 2.20 19.96
CA GLU A 356 26.63 1.73 20.22
C GLU A 356 27.67 2.50 19.37
N ALA A 357 27.38 2.71 18.09
CA ALA A 357 28.25 3.48 17.21
C ALA A 357 28.26 4.98 17.56
N ALA A 358 27.13 5.52 18.02
CA ALA A 358 26.96 6.93 18.39
C ALA A 358 27.56 7.29 19.77
N ASP A 359 28.02 6.31 20.54
CA ASP A 359 28.78 6.53 21.79
C ASP A 359 30.14 7.21 21.50
N ASP A 360 30.61 7.19 20.26
CA ASP A 360 31.78 7.95 19.81
C ASP A 360 31.47 9.46 19.84
N PRO A 361 32.28 10.27 20.60
CA PRO A 361 32.09 11.72 20.66
C PRO A 361 32.02 12.44 19.32
N ALA A 362 32.56 11.84 18.27
CA ALA A 362 32.48 12.37 16.91
C ALA A 362 31.04 12.55 16.38
N TYR A 363 30.06 11.88 16.97
CA TYR A 363 28.65 11.93 16.57
C TYR A 363 27.73 12.59 17.62
N ALA A 364 28.29 13.28 18.61
CA ALA A 364 27.53 13.88 19.71
C ALA A 364 26.44 14.88 19.23
N ASP A 365 26.62 15.50 18.08
CA ASP A 365 25.69 16.48 17.51
C ASP A 365 24.63 15.85 16.61
N VAL A 366 24.64 14.51 16.39
CA VAL A 366 23.66 13.81 15.57
C VAL A 366 22.45 13.42 16.44
N ALA A 367 21.28 14.01 16.15
CA ALA A 367 20.05 13.63 16.81
C ALA A 367 19.55 12.28 16.26
N ILE A 368 19.34 11.30 17.14
CA ILE A 368 18.87 9.96 16.77
C ILE A 368 17.40 9.81 17.18
N ARG A 369 16.55 9.47 16.20
CA ARG A 369 15.14 9.13 16.44
C ARG A 369 14.86 7.68 16.05
N VAL A 370 14.32 6.90 16.99
CA VAL A 370 13.86 5.53 16.74
C VAL A 370 12.36 5.56 16.50
N LEU A 371 11.93 5.05 15.33
CA LEU A 371 10.52 4.96 14.97
C LEU A 371 10.05 3.50 15.10
N PRO A 372 9.11 3.24 16.01
CA PRO A 372 8.65 1.88 16.30
C PRO A 372 7.87 1.28 15.14
N ALA A 373 7.84 -0.06 15.11
CA ALA A 373 7.05 -0.83 14.17
C ALA A 373 6.50 -2.12 14.79
N VAL A 374 5.64 -2.81 14.06
CA VAL A 374 5.17 -4.13 14.48
C VAL A 374 6.33 -5.12 14.43
N SER A 375 6.65 -5.75 15.56
CA SER A 375 7.69 -6.78 15.62
C SER A 375 7.16 -8.15 15.17
N ALA A 376 8.07 -9.07 14.85
CA ALA A 376 7.68 -10.41 14.41
C ALA A 376 6.89 -11.18 15.49
N VAL A 377 7.20 -10.99 16.77
CA VAL A 377 6.44 -11.65 17.86
C VAL A 377 4.98 -11.19 17.90
N GLN A 378 4.73 -9.90 17.74
CA GLN A 378 3.37 -9.36 17.69
C GLN A 378 2.61 -9.88 16.46
N ALA A 379 3.28 -9.95 15.32
CA ALA A 379 2.69 -10.46 14.09
C ALA A 379 2.29 -11.93 14.20
N VAL A 380 3.18 -12.80 14.71
CA VAL A 380 2.88 -14.22 14.93
C VAL A 380 1.78 -14.39 15.97
N ALA A 381 1.85 -13.64 17.07
CA ALA A 381 0.82 -13.68 18.11
C ALA A 381 -0.57 -13.30 17.57
N ALA A 382 -0.66 -12.23 16.76
CA ALA A 382 -1.92 -11.80 16.15
C ALA A 382 -2.53 -12.82 15.18
N ARG A 383 -1.68 -13.58 14.46
CA ARG A 383 -2.16 -14.68 13.60
C ARG A 383 -2.64 -15.89 14.40
N ALA A 384 -2.03 -16.15 15.55
CA ALA A 384 -2.39 -17.28 16.42
C ALA A 384 -3.58 -16.98 17.34
N GLY A 385 -3.80 -15.71 17.73
CA GLY A 385 -4.78 -15.26 18.70
C GLY A 385 -4.19 -14.29 19.72
N ALA A 386 -4.03 -14.71 20.97
CA ALA A 386 -3.44 -13.89 22.04
C ALA A 386 -2.44 -14.71 22.92
N PRO A 387 -1.48 -15.44 22.34
CA PRO A 387 -0.58 -16.29 23.13
C PRO A 387 0.34 -15.49 24.07
N ILE A 388 0.62 -14.23 23.78
CA ILE A 388 1.39 -13.30 24.62
C ILE A 388 0.50 -12.38 25.47
N GLY A 389 -0.70 -12.85 25.83
CA GLY A 389 -1.65 -12.09 26.62
C GLY A 389 -1.30 -11.98 28.12
N ALA A 390 -0.30 -12.74 28.60
CA ALA A 390 0.29 -12.68 29.92
C ALA A 390 1.75 -12.22 29.86
N ASP A 391 2.49 -12.36 30.98
CA ASP A 391 3.91 -12.03 31.00
C ASP A 391 4.69 -12.90 30.03
N PHE A 392 5.56 -12.28 29.25
CA PHE A 392 6.34 -12.99 28.25
C PHE A 392 7.77 -12.46 28.15
N ALA A 393 8.67 -13.33 27.72
CA ALA A 393 10.05 -12.99 27.45
C ALA A 393 10.39 -13.20 25.96
N VAL A 394 11.31 -12.38 25.45
CA VAL A 394 11.80 -12.47 24.09
C VAL A 394 13.28 -12.86 24.11
N VAL A 395 13.63 -13.98 23.49
CA VAL A 395 14.98 -14.52 23.48
C VAL A 395 15.44 -14.78 22.04
N SER A 396 16.67 -14.32 21.72
CA SER A 396 17.29 -14.66 20.43
C SER A 396 18.28 -15.81 20.64
N LEU A 397 18.18 -16.87 19.81
CA LEU A 397 19.13 -17.97 19.80
C LEU A 397 20.44 -17.66 19.06
N SER A 398 20.62 -16.41 18.61
CA SER A 398 21.89 -15.99 18.01
C SER A 398 23.01 -15.99 19.05
N ASP A 399 24.05 -16.81 18.80
CA ASP A 399 25.27 -16.97 19.59
C ASP A 399 26.44 -16.12 19.06
N ARG A 400 26.18 -15.21 18.12
CA ARG A 400 27.21 -14.38 17.50
C ARG A 400 27.71 -13.26 18.42
N LEU A 401 26.82 -12.68 19.21
CA LEU A 401 27.11 -11.54 20.11
C LEU A 401 27.16 -11.93 21.58
N LYS A 402 26.84 -13.19 21.90
CA LYS A 402 26.84 -13.71 23.27
C LYS A 402 27.09 -15.23 23.25
N PRO A 403 27.81 -15.79 24.26
CA PRO A 403 28.03 -17.22 24.34
C PRO A 403 26.72 -18.01 24.45
N TRP A 404 26.70 -19.24 23.89
CA TRP A 404 25.53 -20.11 23.96
C TRP A 404 25.08 -20.39 25.42
N SER A 405 26.02 -20.52 26.37
CA SER A 405 25.72 -20.74 27.79
C SER A 405 24.84 -19.61 28.39
N VAL A 406 24.98 -18.39 27.90
CA VAL A 406 24.12 -17.27 28.31
C VAL A 406 22.71 -17.43 27.74
N VAL A 407 22.57 -17.88 26.49
CA VAL A 407 21.27 -18.16 25.87
C VAL A 407 20.57 -19.27 26.64
N GLU A 408 21.27 -20.36 26.90
CA GLU A 408 20.75 -21.52 27.62
C GLU A 408 20.29 -21.18 29.04
N SER A 409 21.09 -20.39 29.78
CA SER A 409 20.70 -19.90 31.11
C SER A 409 19.41 -19.07 31.05
N ARG A 410 19.24 -18.19 30.04
CA ARG A 410 18.03 -17.39 29.87
C ARG A 410 16.80 -18.24 29.53
N LEU A 411 16.97 -19.29 28.72
CA LEU A 411 15.89 -20.22 28.42
C LEU A 411 15.43 -20.98 29.68
N ARG A 412 16.37 -21.45 30.51
CA ARG A 412 16.06 -22.12 31.79
C ARG A 412 15.29 -21.18 32.73
N LEU A 413 15.85 -20.03 33.05
CA LEU A 413 15.25 -19.09 34.00
C LEU A 413 13.85 -18.64 33.57
N ALA A 414 13.66 -18.35 32.29
CA ALA A 414 12.36 -17.96 31.78
C ALA A 414 11.35 -19.14 31.77
N SER A 415 11.84 -20.38 31.62
CA SER A 415 11.02 -21.58 31.73
C SER A 415 10.64 -21.90 33.17
N GLU A 416 11.57 -21.77 34.13
CA GLU A 416 11.31 -21.93 35.55
C GLU A 416 10.30 -20.90 36.07
N ALA A 417 10.34 -19.67 35.53
CA ALA A 417 9.40 -18.61 35.86
C ALA A 417 8.04 -18.74 35.13
N ASP A 418 7.85 -19.80 34.34
CA ASP A 418 6.66 -20.07 33.50
C ASP A 418 6.24 -18.88 32.59
N LEU A 419 7.18 -18.09 32.10
CA LEU A 419 6.91 -17.02 31.14
C LEU A 419 6.62 -17.59 29.75
N VAL A 420 5.67 -17.02 29.02
CA VAL A 420 5.58 -17.25 27.58
C VAL A 420 6.87 -16.84 26.90
N LEU A 421 7.43 -17.66 26.01
CA LEU A 421 8.71 -17.40 25.36
C LEU A 421 8.54 -17.14 23.87
N ALA A 422 8.98 -15.99 23.40
CA ALA A 422 9.14 -15.71 21.98
C ALA A 422 10.60 -15.90 21.57
N ILE A 423 10.85 -16.81 20.64
CA ILE A 423 12.20 -17.23 20.21
C ILE A 423 12.50 -16.67 18.82
N TYR A 424 13.44 -15.74 18.76
CA TYR A 424 13.97 -15.12 17.54
C TYR A 424 15.25 -15.82 17.06
N ASN A 425 15.52 -15.70 15.77
CA ASN A 425 16.73 -16.25 15.13
C ASN A 425 16.95 -17.74 15.48
N PRO A 426 15.92 -18.59 15.34
CA PRO A 426 15.97 -19.96 15.87
C PRO A 426 17.00 -20.83 15.16
N ALA A 427 17.28 -20.57 13.88
CA ALA A 427 18.26 -21.27 13.09
C ALA A 427 18.95 -20.36 12.07
N SER A 428 20.06 -20.79 11.48
CA SER A 428 20.72 -20.18 10.34
C SER A 428 21.49 -21.22 9.54
N ARG A 429 22.09 -20.85 8.39
CA ARG A 429 22.91 -21.79 7.60
C ARG A 429 24.07 -22.41 8.40
N SER A 430 24.61 -21.71 9.39
CA SER A 430 25.70 -22.16 10.26
C SER A 430 25.25 -22.58 11.66
N ARG A 431 23.98 -22.47 11.98
CA ARG A 431 23.38 -22.77 13.29
C ARG A 431 22.13 -23.62 13.09
N THR A 432 22.30 -24.91 13.06
CA THR A 432 21.24 -25.92 12.85
C THR A 432 20.86 -26.66 14.11
N GLU A 433 21.75 -26.72 15.10
CA GLU A 433 21.57 -27.52 16.32
C GLU A 433 20.99 -26.73 17.51
N GLN A 434 21.08 -25.40 17.48
CA GLN A 434 20.68 -24.54 18.61
C GLN A 434 19.20 -24.68 18.93
N ILE A 435 18.33 -24.80 17.93
CA ILE A 435 16.88 -24.97 18.16
C ILE A 435 16.55 -26.31 18.79
N ALA A 436 17.25 -27.41 18.40
CA ALA A 436 17.08 -28.71 19.02
C ALA A 436 17.61 -28.73 20.46
N THR A 437 18.72 -28.00 20.72
CA THR A 437 19.24 -27.83 22.08
C THR A 437 18.28 -27.00 22.93
N ALA A 438 17.70 -25.92 22.37
CA ALA A 438 16.68 -25.11 23.06
C ALA A 438 15.45 -25.97 23.42
N GLN A 439 14.96 -26.83 22.51
CA GLN A 439 13.86 -27.76 22.79
C GLN A 439 14.18 -28.69 23.98
N ARG A 440 15.37 -29.26 24.04
CA ARG A 440 15.79 -30.12 25.16
C ARG A 440 15.82 -29.34 26.48
N VAL A 441 16.41 -28.13 26.49
CA VAL A 441 16.48 -27.30 27.67
C VAL A 441 15.07 -26.92 28.16
N LEU A 442 14.15 -26.59 27.23
CA LEU A 442 12.78 -26.25 27.59
C LEU A 442 12.04 -27.47 28.18
N LEU A 443 12.24 -28.67 27.65
CA LEU A 443 11.64 -29.91 28.16
C LEU A 443 12.16 -30.33 29.57
N GLU A 444 13.26 -29.77 30.06
CA GLU A 444 13.71 -29.94 31.44
C GLU A 444 12.76 -29.27 32.46
N HIS A 445 12.05 -28.22 32.04
CA HIS A 445 11.24 -27.38 32.93
C HIS A 445 9.78 -27.25 32.50
N ARG A 446 9.44 -27.70 31.29
CA ARG A 446 8.10 -27.61 30.72
C ARG A 446 7.54 -28.98 30.36
N LYS A 447 6.23 -29.08 30.37
CA LYS A 447 5.52 -30.31 29.98
C LYS A 447 5.70 -30.58 28.47
N PRO A 448 5.74 -31.85 28.06
CA PRO A 448 5.83 -32.24 26.65
C PRO A 448 4.69 -31.68 25.78
N ASP A 449 3.48 -31.51 26.35
CA ASP A 449 2.27 -30.99 25.71
C ASP A 449 2.17 -29.47 25.75
N THR A 450 3.19 -28.76 26.26
CA THR A 450 3.23 -27.29 26.21
C THR A 450 3.04 -26.81 24.77
N VAL A 451 2.09 -25.88 24.58
CA VAL A 451 1.73 -25.33 23.26
C VAL A 451 2.91 -24.59 22.65
N VAL A 452 3.22 -24.91 21.40
CA VAL A 452 4.21 -24.19 20.60
C VAL A 452 3.57 -23.69 19.31
N ILE A 453 3.81 -22.43 19.00
CA ILE A 453 3.37 -21.79 17.77
C ILE A 453 4.62 -21.53 16.92
N VAL A 454 4.60 -21.99 15.69
CA VAL A 454 5.63 -21.70 14.70
C VAL A 454 5.04 -20.80 13.63
N GLY A 455 5.44 -19.53 13.61
CA GLY A 455 5.11 -18.59 12.55
C GLY A 455 6.26 -18.48 11.56
N ARG A 456 6.00 -18.74 10.29
CA ARG A 456 6.97 -18.64 9.20
C ARG A 456 6.53 -17.56 8.20
N ASP A 457 7.45 -16.69 7.83
CA ASP A 457 7.22 -15.60 6.86
C ASP A 457 5.95 -14.76 7.14
N ILE A 458 5.53 -14.64 8.40
CA ILE A 458 4.29 -13.92 8.78
C ILE A 458 4.31 -12.48 8.25
N GLY A 459 3.22 -12.10 7.61
CA GLY A 459 3.07 -10.81 6.92
C GLY A 459 3.58 -10.81 5.48
N ARG A 460 3.98 -11.96 4.92
CA ARG A 460 4.43 -12.13 3.52
C ARG A 460 3.49 -13.06 2.76
N ALA A 461 3.64 -13.13 1.44
CA ALA A 461 2.77 -13.92 0.57
C ALA A 461 2.75 -15.43 0.91
N GLU A 462 3.85 -15.96 1.41
CA GLU A 462 4.01 -17.38 1.75
C GLU A 462 3.92 -17.65 3.26
N GLU A 463 3.18 -16.79 4.00
CA GLU A 463 3.02 -16.96 5.44
C GLU A 463 2.39 -18.30 5.80
N SER A 464 2.91 -18.93 6.85
CA SER A 464 2.30 -20.10 7.44
C SER A 464 2.38 -20.08 8.97
N LEU A 465 1.38 -20.65 9.61
CA LEU A 465 1.27 -20.76 11.05
C LEU A 465 0.98 -22.21 11.42
N THR A 466 1.79 -22.79 12.29
CA THR A 466 1.59 -24.13 12.82
C THR A 466 1.47 -24.05 14.33
N VAL A 467 0.43 -24.69 14.88
CA VAL A 467 0.26 -24.88 16.32
C VAL A 467 0.54 -26.34 16.61
N THR A 468 1.47 -26.61 17.53
CA THR A 468 1.94 -27.96 17.90
C THR A 468 2.30 -27.99 19.38
N THR A 469 2.98 -29.02 19.84
CA THR A 469 3.47 -29.16 21.22
C THR A 469 4.99 -29.09 21.28
N LEU A 470 5.53 -28.88 22.47
CA LEU A 470 6.98 -28.78 22.70
C LEU A 470 7.69 -30.08 22.35
N ALA A 471 7.07 -31.26 22.57
CA ALA A 471 7.62 -32.52 22.20
C ALA A 471 7.54 -32.87 20.72
N GLU A 472 6.49 -32.32 20.03
CA GLU A 472 6.17 -32.75 18.67
C GLU A 472 6.72 -31.79 17.59
N PHE A 473 7.08 -30.56 17.92
CA PHE A 473 7.64 -29.70 16.88
C PHE A 473 8.98 -30.24 16.37
N ASP A 474 9.15 -30.27 15.06
CA ASP A 474 10.36 -30.74 14.41
C ASP A 474 11.39 -29.60 14.27
N PRO A 475 12.52 -29.64 15.03
CA PRO A 475 13.58 -28.64 14.90
C PRO A 475 14.18 -28.55 13.51
N SER A 476 14.15 -29.62 12.70
CA SER A 476 14.72 -29.64 11.35
C SER A 476 13.91 -28.81 10.35
N SER A 477 12.63 -28.57 10.64
CA SER A 477 11.72 -27.72 9.84
C SER A 477 11.91 -26.23 10.08
N ILE A 478 12.68 -25.85 11.11
CA ILE A 478 12.84 -24.46 11.57
C ILE A 478 14.05 -23.82 10.89
N ASP A 479 13.85 -22.65 10.31
CA ASP A 479 14.91 -21.83 9.70
C ASP A 479 14.86 -20.36 10.13
N MET A 480 15.63 -19.49 9.46
CA MET A 480 15.72 -18.04 9.75
C MET A 480 14.43 -17.28 9.52
N LYS A 481 13.47 -17.84 8.78
CA LYS A 481 12.18 -17.23 8.49
C LYS A 481 11.14 -17.50 9.57
N CYS A 482 11.49 -18.34 10.55
CA CYS A 482 10.60 -18.76 11.63
C CYS A 482 10.77 -17.87 12.88
N LEU A 483 9.65 -17.66 13.57
CA LEU A 483 9.59 -17.22 14.95
C LEU A 483 8.73 -18.21 15.71
N LEU A 484 9.21 -18.65 16.88
CA LEU A 484 8.45 -19.55 17.73
C LEU A 484 7.89 -18.80 18.95
N ILE A 485 6.68 -19.19 19.37
CA ILE A 485 6.13 -18.79 20.68
C ILE A 485 5.86 -20.08 21.45
N VAL A 486 6.54 -20.25 22.57
CA VAL A 486 6.35 -21.38 23.51
C VAL A 486 5.46 -20.87 24.64
N GLY A 487 4.33 -21.51 24.83
CA GLY A 487 3.33 -21.13 25.81
C GLY A 487 3.77 -21.35 27.25
N ALA A 488 3.09 -20.73 28.21
CA ALA A 488 3.13 -21.04 29.63
C ALA A 488 2.25 -22.26 29.96
N GLU A 489 2.27 -22.74 31.18
CA GLU A 489 1.41 -23.87 31.63
C GLU A 489 -0.08 -23.58 31.44
N THR A 490 -0.47 -22.31 31.55
CA THR A 490 -1.85 -21.84 31.39
C THR A 490 -2.23 -21.57 29.92
N THR A 491 -1.29 -21.61 28.98
CA THR A 491 -1.59 -21.39 27.56
C THR A 491 -2.52 -22.45 27.01
N ARG A 492 -3.54 -22.04 26.28
CA ARG A 492 -4.59 -22.90 25.71
C ARG A 492 -4.64 -22.77 24.20
N ALA A 493 -4.87 -23.89 23.53
CA ALA A 493 -5.16 -23.94 22.10
C ALA A 493 -6.60 -24.47 21.90
N ALA A 494 -7.39 -23.76 21.10
CA ALA A 494 -8.75 -24.16 20.75
C ALA A 494 -9.04 -23.79 19.28
N PRO A 495 -10.13 -24.23 18.68
CA PRO A 495 -10.50 -23.85 17.32
C PRO A 495 -10.60 -22.34 17.11
N SER A 496 -10.86 -21.55 18.16
CA SER A 496 -10.91 -20.09 18.12
C SER A 496 -9.53 -19.42 18.12
N GLY A 497 -8.46 -20.13 18.37
CA GLY A 497 -7.09 -19.63 18.44
C GLY A 497 -6.33 -20.07 19.69
N VAL A 498 -5.12 -19.54 19.82
CA VAL A 498 -4.22 -19.79 20.97
C VAL A 498 -4.17 -18.53 21.83
N TRP A 499 -4.31 -18.70 23.15
CA TRP A 499 -4.21 -17.59 24.09
C TRP A 499 -3.61 -18.02 25.43
N THR A 500 -3.03 -17.08 26.17
CA THR A 500 -2.58 -17.25 27.55
C THR A 500 -3.42 -16.35 28.44
N PRO A 501 -4.17 -16.92 29.42
CA PRO A 501 -4.92 -16.15 30.38
C PRO A 501 -4.03 -15.20 31.19
N ARG A 502 -4.54 -14.00 31.48
CA ARG A 502 -3.83 -13.01 32.35
C ARG A 502 -3.93 -13.36 33.84
N PHE A 503 -4.88 -14.20 34.19
CA PHE A 503 -5.14 -14.63 35.56
C PHE A 503 -4.47 -15.97 35.81
N VAL A 504 -3.69 -16.05 36.90
CA VAL A 504 -3.08 -17.28 37.41
C VAL A 504 -3.76 -17.64 38.71
N GLU A 505 -4.38 -18.82 38.76
CA GLU A 505 -4.94 -19.35 40.02
C GLU A 505 -3.82 -19.58 41.02
N ARG A 506 -4.04 -19.14 42.29
CA ARG A 506 -3.08 -19.33 43.38
C ARG A 506 -3.18 -20.74 43.94
#